data_478bea2bef264c3bb08f9a453177a593
#
_entry.id   478bea2bef264c3bb08f9a453177a593
#
_cell.length_a   1.000
_cell.length_b   1.000
_cell.length_c   1.000
_cell.angle_alpha   90.00
_cell.angle_beta   90.00
_cell.angle_gamma   90.00
#
_symmetry.space_group_name_H-M   'P 1'
#
loop_
_entity.id
_entity.type
_entity.pdbx_description
1 polymer ?
#
loop_
_entity_poly.entity_id
_entity_poly.type
_entity_poly.pdbx_seq_one_letter_code
_entity_poly.pdbx_strand_id
1 'polypeptide(L)'
;MSFRLLFFAAAAALAWSVQAAELPPLLIPVDGVAAEALRDTFAEGRVGHRHEAIDIAAARGTPVVAVADGVVVKLFRSVPGGITLYQFDSERRHAFYYAHLDRYADGIKEGRVLRRGDPIGYVGSTGNASTAAPHLHFAVFLLGPEKQWWKGEAIDPFAALGGVERATASSAPSPSDGPRSRP
;
A
#
# COMPACT_ATOMS: atom_id res chain seq x y z
N MET A 1 -42.98 52.05 -21.73
CA MET A 1 -41.62 51.54 -22.02
C MET A 1 -41.10 50.88 -20.77
N SER A 2 -41.19 49.53 -20.69
CA SER A 2 -40.79 48.78 -19.49
C SER A 2 -39.49 48.03 -19.80
N PHE A 3 -38.39 48.41 -19.16
CA PHE A 3 -37.11 47.76 -19.24
C PHE A 3 -37.12 46.51 -18.30
N ARG A 4 -37.05 45.32 -18.87
CA ARG A 4 -36.81 44.09 -18.15
C ARG A 4 -35.30 43.86 -18.03
N LEU A 5 -34.74 44.02 -16.85
CA LEU A 5 -33.38 43.56 -16.53
C LEU A 5 -33.38 42.01 -16.43
N LEU A 6 -32.65 41.39 -17.30
CA LEU A 6 -32.30 39.97 -17.24
C LEU A 6 -31.04 39.81 -16.36
N PHE A 7 -31.21 39.25 -15.16
CA PHE A 7 -30.07 38.78 -14.35
C PHE A 7 -29.58 37.42 -14.86
N PHE A 8 -28.41 37.39 -15.47
CA PHE A 8 -27.69 36.15 -15.72
C PHE A 8 -26.98 35.74 -14.43
N ALA A 9 -27.50 34.72 -13.77
CA ALA A 9 -26.78 34.03 -12.68
C ALA A 9 -25.76 33.09 -13.28
N ALA A 10 -24.48 33.46 -13.23
CA ALA A 10 -23.38 32.54 -13.59
C ALA A 10 -23.18 31.54 -12.42
N ALA A 11 -23.63 30.32 -12.61
CA ALA A 11 -23.31 29.23 -11.72
C ALA A 11 -21.86 28.80 -11.96
N ALA A 12 -20.96 29.21 -11.04
CA ALA A 12 -19.60 28.69 -11.00
C ALA A 12 -19.65 27.26 -10.46
N ALA A 13 -19.55 26.26 -11.34
CA ALA A 13 -19.35 24.90 -10.96
C ALA A 13 -17.91 24.75 -10.41
N LEU A 14 -17.75 24.67 -9.08
CA LEU A 14 -16.49 24.22 -8.48
C LEU A 14 -16.31 22.74 -8.85
N ALA A 15 -15.47 22.49 -9.84
CA ALA A 15 -14.93 21.18 -10.10
C ALA A 15 -13.98 20.83 -8.92
N TRP A 16 -14.45 20.02 -7.99
CA TRP A 16 -13.57 19.34 -7.05
C TRP A 16 -12.78 18.31 -7.87
N SER A 17 -11.53 18.67 -8.21
CA SER A 17 -10.58 17.67 -8.68
C SER A 17 -10.36 16.70 -7.53
N VAL A 18 -10.88 15.48 -7.66
CA VAL A 18 -10.45 14.35 -6.84
C VAL A 18 -9.01 14.08 -7.24
N GLN A 19 -8.09 14.76 -6.59
CA GLN A 19 -6.68 14.43 -6.65
C GLN A 19 -6.60 13.04 -6.05
N ALA A 20 -6.27 12.03 -6.86
CA ALA A 20 -5.93 10.70 -6.35
C ALA A 20 -4.93 10.94 -5.22
N ALA A 21 -5.30 10.54 -4.00
CA ALA A 21 -4.48 10.83 -2.83
C ALA A 21 -3.20 10.02 -2.96
N GLU A 22 -2.15 10.66 -3.51
CA GLU A 22 -0.82 10.08 -3.52
C GLU A 22 -0.42 9.79 -2.07
N LEU A 23 0.02 8.55 -1.82
CA LEU A 23 0.56 8.19 -0.52
C LEU A 23 1.82 9.02 -0.26
N PRO A 24 1.99 9.60 0.93
CA PRO A 24 3.26 10.20 1.30
C PRO A 24 4.34 9.11 1.33
N PRO A 25 5.63 9.49 1.23
CA PRO A 25 6.72 8.52 1.37
C PRO A 25 6.61 7.75 2.68
N LEU A 26 6.50 6.42 2.58
CA LEU A 26 6.41 5.50 3.69
C LEU A 26 7.79 4.93 4.06
N LEU A 27 7.97 4.53 5.30
CA LEU A 27 9.11 3.71 5.70
C LEU A 27 8.86 2.27 5.23
N ILE A 28 9.91 1.59 4.74
CA ILE A 28 9.81 0.15 4.49
C ILE A 28 9.56 -0.54 5.83
N PRO A 29 8.45 -1.31 5.98
CA PRO A 29 8.02 -1.80 7.28
C PRO A 29 8.80 -2.99 7.82
N VAL A 30 9.81 -3.48 7.10
CA VAL A 30 10.64 -4.62 7.52
C VAL A 30 12.08 -4.15 7.69
N ASP A 31 12.62 -4.31 8.89
CA ASP A 31 13.96 -3.87 9.22
C ASP A 31 15.01 -4.55 8.33
N GLY A 32 16.01 -3.76 7.88
CA GLY A 32 17.10 -4.23 7.04
C GLY A 32 16.73 -4.54 5.58
N VAL A 33 15.48 -4.35 5.14
CA VAL A 33 15.08 -4.52 3.74
C VAL A 33 15.30 -3.20 2.99
N ALA A 34 16.10 -3.25 1.92
CA ALA A 34 16.34 -2.11 1.04
C ALA A 34 15.24 -1.99 -0.04
N ALA A 35 15.03 -0.77 -0.56
CA ALA A 35 14.00 -0.51 -1.57
C ALA A 35 14.19 -1.35 -2.85
N GLU A 36 15.43 -1.60 -3.25
CA GLU A 36 15.79 -2.40 -4.43
C GLU A 36 15.41 -3.88 -4.30
N ALA A 37 15.21 -4.36 -3.07
CA ALA A 37 14.76 -5.72 -2.79
C ALA A 37 13.24 -5.87 -2.88
N LEU A 38 12.49 -4.77 -2.86
CA LEU A 38 11.04 -4.81 -3.00
C LEU A 38 10.63 -5.32 -4.38
N ARG A 39 9.51 -6.02 -4.42
CA ARG A 39 8.86 -6.46 -5.67
C ARG A 39 7.45 -5.91 -5.68
N ASP A 40 7.04 -5.38 -6.81
CA ASP A 40 5.63 -5.03 -7.01
C ASP A 40 4.82 -6.32 -7.18
N THR A 41 4.05 -6.63 -6.15
CA THR A 41 3.13 -7.77 -6.12
C THR A 41 1.68 -7.33 -6.07
N PHE A 42 1.40 -6.00 -6.11
CA PHE A 42 0.07 -5.44 -5.90
C PHE A 42 -0.98 -5.96 -6.90
N ALA A 43 -0.63 -5.98 -8.17
CA ALA A 43 -1.53 -6.40 -9.23
C ALA A 43 -1.55 -7.92 -9.49
N GLU A 44 -0.73 -8.71 -8.74
CA GLU A 44 -0.67 -10.16 -8.94
C GLU A 44 -2.04 -10.83 -8.74
N GLY A 45 -2.36 -11.79 -9.62
CA GLY A 45 -3.58 -12.60 -9.50
C GLY A 45 -3.49 -13.57 -8.33
N ARG A 46 -4.58 -13.66 -7.57
CA ARG A 46 -4.83 -14.71 -6.56
C ARG A 46 -6.11 -15.48 -6.95
N VAL A 47 -6.42 -16.55 -6.26
CA VAL A 47 -7.66 -17.29 -6.53
C VAL A 47 -8.88 -16.41 -6.22
N GLY A 48 -9.56 -15.94 -7.27
CA GLY A 48 -10.80 -15.15 -7.16
C GLY A 48 -10.64 -13.65 -6.86
N HIS A 49 -9.41 -13.13 -6.69
CA HIS A 49 -9.17 -11.70 -6.43
C HIS A 49 -7.76 -11.28 -6.86
N ARG A 50 -7.45 -9.98 -6.76
CA ARG A 50 -6.08 -9.46 -6.86
C ARG A 50 -5.42 -9.47 -5.49
N HIS A 51 -4.11 -9.44 -5.46
CA HIS A 51 -3.33 -9.43 -4.22
C HIS A 51 -3.55 -8.17 -3.39
N GLU A 52 -3.53 -7.00 -4.04
CA GLU A 52 -3.80 -5.67 -3.44
C GLU A 52 -2.89 -5.35 -2.24
N ALA A 53 -1.66 -5.86 -2.28
CA ALA A 53 -0.64 -5.71 -1.25
C ALA A 53 0.77 -5.90 -1.82
N ILE A 54 1.77 -5.57 -1.01
CA ILE A 54 3.17 -5.90 -1.27
C ILE A 54 3.63 -6.97 -0.28
N ASP A 55 4.13 -8.10 -0.81
CA ASP A 55 4.74 -9.16 -0.01
C ASP A 55 6.24 -8.87 0.14
N ILE A 56 6.68 -8.60 1.36
CA ILE A 56 8.07 -8.24 1.69
C ILE A 56 8.73 -9.45 2.35
N ALA A 57 9.55 -10.16 1.59
CA ALA A 57 10.25 -11.36 2.07
C ALA A 57 11.34 -11.00 3.09
N ALA A 58 11.33 -11.68 4.23
CA ALA A 58 12.36 -11.57 5.26
C ALA A 58 12.34 -12.81 6.16
N ALA A 59 13.42 -13.02 6.89
CA ALA A 59 13.50 -14.13 7.85
C ALA A 59 12.43 -14.00 8.94
N ARG A 60 11.88 -15.13 9.39
CA ARG A 60 10.98 -15.15 10.54
C ARG A 60 11.65 -14.50 11.76
N GLY A 61 10.94 -13.62 12.45
CA GLY A 61 11.46 -12.89 13.61
C GLY A 61 12.14 -11.57 13.26
N THR A 62 12.30 -11.20 11.98
CA THR A 62 12.76 -9.87 11.58
C THR A 62 11.78 -8.80 12.11
N PRO A 63 12.27 -7.70 12.71
CA PRO A 63 11.39 -6.65 13.21
C PRO A 63 10.52 -6.03 12.12
N VAL A 64 9.25 -5.80 12.45
CA VAL A 64 8.30 -5.03 11.66
C VAL A 64 8.03 -3.72 12.37
N VAL A 65 8.09 -2.61 11.62
CA VAL A 65 7.97 -1.25 12.16
C VAL A 65 6.81 -0.48 11.53
N ALA A 66 6.31 0.53 12.23
CA ALA A 66 5.28 1.43 11.74
C ALA A 66 5.79 2.25 10.55
N VAL A 67 5.06 2.24 9.42
CA VAL A 67 5.45 2.95 8.18
C VAL A 67 5.35 4.47 8.28
N ALA A 68 4.54 4.97 9.22
CA ALA A 68 4.24 6.39 9.45
C ALA A 68 3.78 6.59 10.90
N ASP A 69 3.65 7.85 11.32
CA ASP A 69 2.98 8.20 12.56
C ASP A 69 1.49 7.81 12.50
N GLY A 70 0.92 7.44 13.66
CA GLY A 70 -0.48 7.06 13.70
C GLY A 70 -0.91 6.35 14.97
N VAL A 71 -1.93 5.50 14.88
CA VAL A 71 -2.49 4.78 16.02
C VAL A 71 -2.86 3.34 15.65
N VAL A 72 -2.59 2.40 16.54
CA VAL A 72 -3.08 1.01 16.42
C VAL A 72 -4.60 1.01 16.62
N VAL A 73 -5.35 0.69 15.57
CA VAL A 73 -6.82 0.69 15.64
C VAL A 73 -7.40 -0.70 15.82
N LYS A 74 -6.67 -1.75 15.38
CA LYS A 74 -7.14 -3.12 15.55
C LYS A 74 -5.99 -4.11 15.60
N LEU A 75 -6.03 -5.00 16.57
CA LEU A 75 -5.28 -6.24 16.61
C LEU A 75 -6.24 -7.37 16.27
N PHE A 76 -5.92 -8.14 15.24
CA PHE A 76 -6.86 -9.12 14.71
C PHE A 76 -6.16 -10.43 14.34
N ARG A 77 -6.90 -11.50 14.35
CA ARG A 77 -6.45 -12.80 13.86
C ARG A 77 -7.49 -13.36 12.91
N SER A 78 -7.08 -13.69 11.70
CA SER A 78 -7.94 -14.31 10.69
C SER A 78 -7.31 -15.57 10.12
N VAL A 79 -8.13 -16.40 9.46
CA VAL A 79 -7.62 -17.58 8.77
C VAL A 79 -6.65 -17.20 7.65
N PRO A 80 -6.96 -16.24 6.75
CA PRO A 80 -6.01 -15.86 5.71
C PRO A 80 -4.82 -15.05 6.23
N GLY A 81 -5.03 -14.00 7.01
CA GLY A 81 -3.97 -13.06 7.40
C GLY A 81 -3.13 -13.50 8.61
N GLY A 82 -3.56 -14.51 9.36
CA GLY A 82 -2.90 -14.90 10.60
C GLY A 82 -2.99 -13.81 11.67
N ILE A 83 -1.88 -13.53 12.34
CA ILE A 83 -1.75 -12.43 13.30
C ILE A 83 -1.55 -11.13 12.51
N THR A 84 -2.46 -10.16 12.72
CA THR A 84 -2.51 -8.93 11.94
C THR A 84 -2.66 -7.70 12.81
N LEU A 85 -2.17 -6.56 12.31
CA LEU A 85 -2.30 -5.26 12.92
C LEU A 85 -2.82 -4.26 11.89
N TYR A 86 -3.80 -3.43 12.28
CA TYR A 86 -4.23 -2.26 11.53
C TYR A 86 -3.80 -0.99 12.27
N GLN A 87 -3.15 -0.11 11.54
CA GLN A 87 -2.75 1.22 11.98
C GLN A 87 -3.49 2.25 11.13
N PHE A 88 -4.07 3.29 11.73
CA PHE A 88 -4.47 4.49 11.00
C PHE A 88 -3.35 5.50 11.01
N ASP A 89 -3.19 6.25 9.91
CA ASP A 89 -2.35 7.44 9.89
C ASP A 89 -2.91 8.53 10.81
N SER A 90 -2.11 9.56 11.09
CA SER A 90 -2.50 10.64 12.01
C SER A 90 -3.73 11.42 11.54
N GLU A 91 -3.98 11.48 10.23
CA GLU A 91 -5.14 12.16 9.64
C GLU A 91 -6.34 11.22 9.45
N ARG A 92 -6.17 9.95 9.76
CA ARG A 92 -7.18 8.90 9.56
C ARG A 92 -7.71 8.84 8.12
N ARG A 93 -6.83 9.09 7.16
CA ARG A 93 -7.12 8.93 5.73
C ARG A 93 -6.80 7.55 5.24
N HIS A 94 -5.75 6.92 5.81
CA HIS A 94 -5.27 5.62 5.40
C HIS A 94 -5.29 4.63 6.56
N ALA A 95 -5.56 3.36 6.22
CA ALA A 95 -5.28 2.23 7.08
C ALA A 95 -4.09 1.45 6.52
N PHE A 96 -3.09 1.23 7.35
CA PHE A 96 -1.95 0.36 7.07
C PHE A 96 -2.22 -1.00 7.69
N TYR A 97 -2.12 -2.05 6.88
CA TYR A 97 -2.38 -3.42 7.28
C TYR A 97 -1.11 -4.25 7.22
N TYR A 98 -0.79 -4.90 8.34
CA TYR A 98 0.38 -5.74 8.49
C TYR A 98 -0.09 -7.15 8.85
N ALA A 99 0.22 -8.15 8.00
CA ALA A 99 -0.25 -9.51 8.19
C ALA A 99 0.88 -10.56 8.20
N HIS A 100 0.50 -11.78 8.49
CA HIS A 100 1.37 -12.95 8.67
C HIS A 100 2.41 -12.78 9.79
N LEU A 101 2.16 -11.89 10.75
CA LEU A 101 3.08 -11.66 11.86
C LEU A 101 3.31 -12.94 12.67
N ASP A 102 4.52 -13.09 13.19
CA ASP A 102 4.84 -14.13 14.17
C ASP A 102 4.22 -13.81 15.54
N ARG A 103 4.39 -12.57 15.96
CA ARG A 103 3.85 -11.99 17.19
C ARG A 103 3.87 -10.47 17.13
N TYR A 104 3.14 -9.83 18.00
CA TYR A 104 3.26 -8.37 18.22
C TYR A 104 4.53 -8.04 19.02
N ALA A 105 5.03 -6.81 18.87
CA ALA A 105 6.08 -6.28 19.74
C ALA A 105 5.53 -5.96 21.14
N ASP A 106 6.43 -5.87 22.12
CA ASP A 106 6.05 -5.59 23.50
C ASP A 106 5.30 -4.26 23.64
N GLY A 107 4.24 -4.27 24.42
CA GLY A 107 3.41 -3.10 24.70
C GLY A 107 2.51 -2.67 23.53
N ILE A 108 2.42 -3.43 22.43
CA ILE A 108 1.45 -3.18 21.35
C ILE A 108 0.05 -3.54 21.84
N LYS A 109 -0.86 -2.58 21.73
CA LYS A 109 -2.29 -2.71 22.07
C LYS A 109 -3.12 -1.74 21.24
N GLU A 110 -4.41 -2.02 21.07
CA GLU A 110 -5.34 -1.08 20.44
C GLU A 110 -5.33 0.26 21.18
N GLY A 111 -5.33 1.36 20.45
CA GLY A 111 -5.22 2.73 20.96
C GLY A 111 -3.78 3.20 21.21
N ARG A 112 -2.74 2.35 21.03
CA ARG A 112 -1.35 2.82 21.15
C ARG A 112 -1.03 3.79 20.01
N VAL A 113 -0.53 4.98 20.37
CA VAL A 113 0.05 5.95 19.43
C VAL A 113 1.43 5.42 18.99
N LEU A 114 1.68 5.46 17.72
CA LEU A 114 2.90 5.02 17.07
C LEU A 114 3.59 6.21 16.40
N ARG A 115 4.90 6.23 16.47
CA ARG A 115 5.76 7.05 15.61
C ARG A 115 6.29 6.19 14.47
N ARG A 116 6.54 6.80 13.34
CA ARG A 116 7.22 6.16 12.21
C ARG A 116 8.50 5.49 12.68
N GLY A 117 8.66 4.19 12.41
CA GLY A 117 9.79 3.38 12.85
C GLY A 117 9.61 2.67 14.20
N ASP A 118 8.52 2.92 14.95
CA ASP A 118 8.26 2.17 16.18
C ASP A 118 8.07 0.67 15.87
N PRO A 119 8.66 -0.23 16.68
CA PRO A 119 8.45 -1.66 16.49
C PRO A 119 6.99 -2.04 16.81
N ILE A 120 6.36 -2.78 15.88
CA ILE A 120 4.96 -3.20 16.01
C ILE A 120 4.80 -4.72 16.04
N GLY A 121 5.77 -5.46 15.56
CA GLY A 121 5.71 -6.92 15.51
C GLY A 121 6.94 -7.52 14.86
N TYR A 122 6.79 -8.76 14.43
CA TYR A 122 7.88 -9.52 13.81
C TYR A 122 7.34 -10.31 12.61
N VAL A 123 8.14 -10.41 11.55
CA VAL A 123 7.82 -11.22 10.37
C VAL A 123 7.58 -12.65 10.77
N GLY A 124 6.53 -13.24 10.24
CA GLY A 124 6.16 -14.63 10.46
C GLY A 124 5.68 -15.33 9.21
N SER A 125 4.86 -16.35 9.43
CA SER A 125 4.15 -17.11 8.41
C SER A 125 2.82 -17.62 8.95
N THR A 126 2.17 -16.81 9.82
CA THR A 126 0.85 -17.18 10.35
C THR A 126 -0.26 -16.98 9.30
N GLY A 127 -1.41 -17.60 9.50
CA GLY A 127 -2.47 -17.58 8.51
C GLY A 127 -2.22 -18.56 7.36
N ASN A 128 -2.41 -18.12 6.13
CA ASN A 128 -2.20 -18.94 4.93
C ASN A 128 -0.80 -18.79 4.30
N ALA A 129 0.10 -18.03 4.93
CA ALA A 129 1.47 -17.88 4.43
C ALA A 129 2.27 -19.18 4.59
N SER A 130 3.13 -19.49 3.60
CA SER A 130 4.00 -20.65 3.65
C SER A 130 5.07 -20.51 4.73
N THR A 131 5.25 -21.53 5.55
CA THR A 131 6.33 -21.58 6.54
C THR A 131 7.73 -21.64 5.90
N ALA A 132 7.82 -22.08 4.64
CA ALA A 132 9.06 -22.12 3.88
C ALA A 132 9.42 -20.75 3.25
N ALA A 133 8.50 -19.80 3.23
CA ALA A 133 8.70 -18.46 2.66
C ALA A 133 8.08 -17.38 3.58
N PRO A 134 8.69 -17.13 4.75
CA PRO A 134 8.21 -16.08 5.64
C PRO A 134 8.27 -14.71 4.97
N HIS A 135 7.25 -13.89 5.19
CA HIS A 135 7.16 -12.55 4.63
C HIS A 135 6.18 -11.69 5.43
N LEU A 136 6.28 -10.38 5.30
CA LEU A 136 5.24 -9.46 5.69
C LEU A 136 4.33 -9.22 4.49
N HIS A 137 3.04 -9.46 4.63
CA HIS A 137 2.03 -8.96 3.70
C HIS A 137 1.59 -7.58 4.18
N PHE A 138 1.88 -6.55 3.36
CA PHE A 138 1.62 -5.15 3.67
C PHE A 138 0.66 -4.53 2.67
N ALA A 139 -0.46 -4.01 3.16
CA ALA A 139 -1.46 -3.33 2.34
C ALA A 139 -1.80 -1.94 2.89
N VAL A 140 -2.23 -1.04 2.00
CA VAL A 140 -2.72 0.30 2.33
C VAL A 140 -4.12 0.47 1.78
N PHE A 141 -5.01 1.02 2.59
CA PHE A 141 -6.39 1.29 2.21
C PHE A 141 -6.73 2.77 2.41
N LEU A 142 -7.35 3.39 1.41
CA LEU A 142 -8.01 4.69 1.55
C LEU A 142 -9.31 4.50 2.32
N LEU A 143 -9.43 5.18 3.45
CA LEU A 143 -10.60 5.05 4.32
C LEU A 143 -11.77 5.89 3.82
N GLY A 144 -12.96 5.29 3.81
CA GLY A 144 -14.20 6.00 3.62
C GLY A 144 -14.52 6.96 4.79
N PRO A 145 -15.61 7.73 4.69
CA PRO A 145 -15.99 8.71 5.71
C PRO A 145 -16.27 8.07 7.09
N GLU A 146 -16.74 6.82 7.14
CA GLU A 146 -17.03 6.10 8.38
C GLU A 146 -15.78 5.64 9.14
N LYS A 147 -14.59 5.71 8.52
CA LYS A 147 -13.30 5.31 9.10
C LYS A 147 -13.30 3.90 9.72
N GLN A 148 -13.90 2.96 8.98
CA GLN A 148 -13.96 1.55 9.38
C GLN A 148 -12.65 0.85 9.01
N TRP A 149 -11.96 0.25 9.99
CA TRP A 149 -10.65 -0.38 9.78
C TRP A 149 -10.68 -1.58 8.81
N TRP A 150 -11.85 -2.19 8.61
CA TRP A 150 -12.06 -3.36 7.72
C TRP A 150 -12.61 -2.98 6.34
N LYS A 151 -12.74 -1.69 6.03
CA LYS A 151 -13.36 -1.22 4.79
C LYS A 151 -12.62 -0.01 4.23
N GLY A 152 -12.07 -0.18 3.05
CA GLY A 152 -11.35 0.87 2.33
C GLY A 152 -11.09 0.44 0.90
N GLU A 153 -10.61 1.35 0.09
CA GLU A 153 -10.12 1.09 -1.26
C GLU A 153 -8.62 0.80 -1.20
N ALA A 154 -8.19 -0.31 -1.77
CA ALA A 154 -6.78 -0.67 -1.79
C ALA A 154 -5.98 0.31 -2.66
N ILE A 155 -4.87 0.81 -2.15
CA ILE A 155 -3.92 1.68 -2.85
C ILE A 155 -2.59 0.95 -2.94
N ASP A 156 -1.96 1.00 -4.13
CA ASP A 156 -0.64 0.45 -4.33
C ASP A 156 0.42 1.21 -3.51
N PRO A 157 1.08 0.59 -2.53
CA PRO A 157 2.08 1.26 -1.72
C PRO A 157 3.49 1.19 -2.31
N PHE A 158 3.71 0.50 -3.45
CA PHE A 158 5.04 0.18 -3.95
C PHE A 158 5.91 1.42 -4.16
N ALA A 159 5.41 2.43 -4.87
CA ALA A 159 6.13 3.68 -5.10
C ALA A 159 6.39 4.45 -3.80
N ALA A 160 5.39 4.48 -2.88
CA ALA A 160 5.52 5.15 -1.58
C ALA A 160 6.56 4.49 -0.66
N LEU A 161 6.81 3.20 -0.82
CA LEU A 161 7.87 2.45 -0.14
C LEU A 161 9.25 2.65 -0.80
N GLY A 162 9.37 3.48 -1.85
CA GLY A 162 10.60 3.69 -2.60
C GLY A 162 10.88 2.60 -3.63
N GLY A 163 9.86 1.79 -3.98
CA GLY A 163 9.96 0.81 -5.06
C GLY A 163 10.23 1.49 -6.40
N VAL A 164 11.16 0.96 -7.16
CA VAL A 164 11.47 1.43 -8.51
C VAL A 164 10.78 0.51 -9.50
N GLU A 165 9.81 1.03 -10.26
CA GLU A 165 9.29 0.31 -11.41
C GLU A 165 10.46 -0.03 -12.35
N ARG A 166 10.70 -1.32 -12.57
CA ARG A 166 11.58 -1.74 -13.63
C ARG A 166 10.89 -1.38 -14.94
N ALA A 167 11.44 -0.38 -15.64
CA ALA A 167 11.00 -0.07 -17.00
C ALA A 167 10.93 -1.40 -17.76
N THR A 168 9.72 -1.80 -18.14
CA THR A 168 9.54 -2.91 -19.08
C THR A 168 10.36 -2.55 -20.30
N ALA A 169 11.38 -3.36 -20.60
CA ALA A 169 12.22 -3.15 -21.77
C ALA A 169 11.29 -3.03 -23.00
N SER A 170 11.08 -1.80 -23.43
CA SER A 170 10.39 -1.50 -24.68
C SER A 170 11.14 -2.25 -25.76
N SER A 171 10.45 -3.16 -26.44
CA SER A 171 10.95 -3.90 -27.59
C SER A 171 11.73 -2.94 -28.50
N ALA A 172 13.04 -3.13 -28.56
CA ALA A 172 13.87 -2.46 -29.54
C ALA A 172 13.32 -2.77 -30.93
N PRO A 173 13.16 -1.76 -31.82
CA PRO A 173 12.76 -2.01 -33.19
C PRO A 173 13.82 -2.89 -33.84
N SER A 174 13.39 -4.00 -34.46
CA SER A 174 14.24 -4.85 -35.28
C SER A 174 15.00 -4.02 -36.32
N PRO A 175 16.29 -4.26 -36.50
CA PRO A 175 17.04 -3.56 -37.55
C PRO A 175 16.43 -3.93 -38.90
N SER A 176 15.95 -2.92 -39.63
CA SER A 176 15.46 -3.06 -40.99
C SER A 176 16.58 -3.61 -41.87
N ASP A 177 16.33 -4.72 -42.53
CA ASP A 177 17.14 -5.25 -43.64
C ASP A 177 17.42 -4.15 -44.67
N GLY A 178 18.68 -3.76 -44.79
CA GLY A 178 19.16 -2.88 -45.83
C GLY A 178 19.05 -3.56 -47.23
N PRO A 179 18.90 -2.78 -48.31
CA PRO A 179 18.69 -3.34 -49.64
C PRO A 179 19.92 -4.12 -50.13
N ARG A 180 19.70 -5.39 -50.46
CA ARG A 180 20.70 -6.22 -51.15
C ARG A 180 20.90 -5.69 -52.56
N SER A 181 22.05 -5.08 -52.81
CA SER A 181 22.52 -4.82 -54.16
C SER A 181 22.87 -6.16 -54.83
N ARG A 182 22.24 -6.41 -55.96
CA ARG A 182 22.62 -7.49 -56.89
C ARG A 182 23.67 -6.98 -57.88
N PRO A 183 24.55 -7.85 -58.38
CA PRO A 183 25.54 -7.55 -59.40
C PRO A 183 24.95 -7.34 -60.81
#